data_66351bdeb138f409a0701fc06f341735
#
_entry.id   66351bdeb138f409a0701fc06f341735
#
_cell.length_a   1.000
_cell.length_b   1.000
_cell.length_c   1.000
_cell.angle_alpha   90.00
_cell.angle_beta   90.00
_cell.angle_gamma   90.00
#
_symmetry.space_group_name_H-M   'P 1'
#
loop_
_entity.id
_entity.type
_entity.pdbx_description
1 polymer ?
#
loop_
_entity_poly.entity_id
_entity_poly.type
_entity_poly.pdbx_seq_one_letter_code
_entity_poly.pdbx_strand_id
1 'polypeptide(L)'
;MKTVIVPVDFSETSLNAARYAIKMLTGHYGVHMILHHVYEKTSQASEANQRLESLKEELMTVGIVKITPLAEQGSDFRAVLEKLARLHQADLIIMGITGRTSIGQTIIGSNTLKMVEQKVC
;
A
#
# COMPACT_ATOMS: atom_id res chain seq x y z
N MET A 1 -9.26 15.29 3.71
CA MET A 1 -8.56 14.42 2.76
C MET A 1 -8.39 13.05 3.37
N LYS A 2 -8.73 12.02 2.62
CA LYS A 2 -8.51 10.66 3.08
C LYS A 2 -7.14 10.16 2.64
N THR A 3 -6.45 9.49 3.54
CA THR A 3 -5.16 8.89 3.25
C THR A 3 -5.32 7.37 3.23
N VAL A 4 -4.92 6.77 2.13
CA VAL A 4 -4.99 5.33 1.92
C VAL A 4 -3.57 4.80 1.70
N ILE A 5 -3.21 3.76 2.45
CA ILE A 5 -1.90 3.14 2.27
C ILE A 5 -2.09 1.84 1.49
N VAL A 6 -1.25 1.66 0.48
CA VAL A 6 -1.23 0.44 -0.33
C VAL A 6 0.17 -0.16 -0.24
N PRO A 7 0.37 -1.13 0.66
CA PRO A 7 1.67 -1.79 0.76
C PRO A 7 1.89 -2.73 -0.42
N VAL A 8 3.09 -2.71 -0.97
CA VAL A 8 3.46 -3.61 -2.06
C VAL A 8 4.82 -4.24 -1.78
N ASP A 9 4.96 -5.50 -2.14
CA ASP A 9 6.22 -6.23 -2.09
C ASP A 9 6.65 -6.66 -3.50
N PHE A 10 6.00 -6.10 -4.51
CA PHE A 10 6.20 -6.38 -5.93
C PHE A 10 5.83 -7.79 -6.34
N SER A 11 5.18 -8.55 -5.47
CA SER A 11 4.53 -9.79 -5.87
C SER A 11 3.34 -9.48 -6.75
N GLU A 12 2.93 -10.42 -7.58
CA GLU A 12 1.78 -10.22 -8.44
C GLU A 12 0.52 -9.90 -7.63
N THR A 13 0.36 -10.56 -6.49
CA THR A 13 -0.76 -10.30 -5.59
C THR A 13 -0.79 -8.86 -5.13
N SER A 14 0.37 -8.32 -4.71
CA SER A 14 0.43 -6.94 -4.24
C SER A 14 0.23 -5.94 -5.38
N LEU A 15 0.76 -6.25 -6.57
CA LEU A 15 0.58 -5.38 -7.73
C LEU A 15 -0.88 -5.33 -8.16
N ASN A 16 -1.56 -6.47 -8.13
CA ASN A 16 -2.99 -6.52 -8.45
C ASN A 16 -3.82 -5.75 -7.43
N ALA A 17 -3.45 -5.83 -6.17
CA ALA A 17 -4.12 -5.04 -5.13
C ALA A 17 -3.95 -3.54 -5.36
N ALA A 18 -2.77 -3.12 -5.78
CA ALA A 18 -2.53 -1.71 -6.10
C ALA A 18 -3.38 -1.25 -7.29
N ARG A 19 -3.49 -2.08 -8.31
CA ARG A 19 -4.34 -1.79 -9.47
C ARG A 19 -5.81 -1.72 -9.10
N TYR A 20 -6.24 -2.62 -8.25
CA TYR A 20 -7.61 -2.60 -7.71
C TYR A 20 -7.85 -1.32 -6.93
N ALA A 21 -6.91 -0.95 -6.07
CA ALA A 21 -7.03 0.24 -5.24
C ALA A 21 -7.18 1.51 -6.08
N ILE A 22 -6.37 1.66 -7.14
CA ILE A 22 -6.45 2.86 -7.95
C ILE A 22 -7.80 2.94 -8.66
N LYS A 23 -8.34 1.82 -9.12
CA LYS A 23 -9.66 1.81 -9.74
C LYS A 23 -10.76 2.16 -8.75
N MET A 24 -10.67 1.60 -7.54
CA MET A 24 -11.65 1.86 -6.49
C MET A 24 -11.65 3.32 -6.05
N LEU A 25 -10.47 3.92 -5.98
CA LEU A 25 -10.32 5.28 -5.45
C LEU A 25 -10.51 6.37 -6.51
N THR A 26 -10.44 6.02 -7.79
CA THR A 26 -10.65 6.98 -8.87
C THR A 26 -12.04 7.57 -8.78
N GLY A 27 -12.13 8.88 -8.88
CA GLY A 27 -13.41 9.58 -8.79
C GLY A 27 -13.75 10.08 -7.40
N HIS A 28 -12.99 9.68 -6.40
CA HIS A 28 -13.19 10.18 -5.04
C HIS A 28 -12.29 11.39 -4.78
N TYR A 29 -12.89 12.47 -4.35
CA TYR A 29 -12.13 13.69 -4.08
C TYR A 29 -11.30 13.60 -2.81
N GLY A 30 -10.15 14.24 -2.85
CA GLY A 30 -9.33 14.38 -1.67
C GLY A 30 -8.69 13.11 -1.18
N VAL A 31 -8.57 12.10 -2.03
CA VAL A 31 -7.89 10.87 -1.66
C VAL A 31 -6.41 10.98 -2.00
N HIS A 32 -5.58 10.58 -1.05
CA HIS A 32 -4.15 10.50 -1.21
C HIS A 32 -3.71 9.06 -0.97
N MET A 33 -3.09 8.44 -1.97
CA MET A 33 -2.58 7.09 -1.87
C MET A 33 -1.09 7.12 -1.55
N ILE A 34 -0.69 6.40 -0.51
CA ILE A 34 0.72 6.16 -0.21
C ILE A 34 1.03 4.75 -0.68
N LEU A 35 1.90 4.66 -1.68
CA LEU A 35 2.35 3.39 -2.22
C LEU A 35 3.61 3.00 -1.45
N HIS A 36 3.49 2.02 -0.58
CA HIS A 36 4.48 1.73 0.45
C HIS A 36 5.20 0.42 0.22
N HIS A 37 6.51 0.41 0.42
CA HIS A 37 7.32 -0.80 0.33
C HIS A 37 8.35 -0.80 1.45
N VAL A 38 8.54 -1.95 2.08
CA VAL A 38 9.55 -2.14 3.13
C VAL A 38 10.63 -3.06 2.60
N TYR A 39 11.88 -2.61 2.68
CA TYR A 39 13.05 -3.41 2.31
C TYR A 39 13.94 -3.59 3.54
N GLU A 40 14.72 -4.65 3.58
CA GLU A 40 15.53 -4.95 4.76
C GLU A 40 16.95 -4.40 4.69
N LYS A 41 17.58 -4.50 3.53
CA LYS A 41 18.99 -4.13 3.38
C LYS A 41 19.15 -2.78 2.70
N THR A 42 20.06 -1.98 3.21
CA THR A 42 20.35 -0.65 2.64
C THR A 42 20.66 -0.73 1.15
N SER A 43 21.32 -1.79 0.71
CA SER A 43 21.65 -1.99 -0.70
C SER A 43 20.44 -2.12 -1.60
N GLN A 44 19.26 -2.37 -1.04
CA GLN A 44 18.02 -2.53 -1.79
C GLN A 44 17.26 -1.22 -2.01
N ALA A 45 17.70 -0.15 -1.36
CA ALA A 45 16.97 1.12 -1.36
C ALA A 45 16.76 1.71 -2.75
N SER A 46 17.81 1.75 -3.55
CA SER A 46 17.74 2.34 -4.88
C SER A 46 16.77 1.58 -5.79
N GLU A 47 16.86 0.26 -5.80
CA GLU A 47 15.97 -0.57 -6.60
C GLU A 47 14.53 -0.44 -6.12
N ALA A 48 14.31 -0.43 -4.81
CA ALA A 48 12.97 -0.28 -4.25
C ALA A 48 12.33 1.02 -4.69
N ASN A 49 13.08 2.11 -4.63
CA ASN A 49 12.57 3.42 -5.07
C ASN A 49 12.25 3.44 -6.55
N GLN A 50 13.12 2.84 -7.38
CA GLN A 50 12.89 2.79 -8.82
C GLN A 50 11.64 1.97 -9.16
N ARG A 51 11.46 0.85 -8.50
CA ARG A 51 10.30 0.00 -8.74
C ARG A 51 9.01 0.67 -8.30
N LEU A 52 9.05 1.39 -7.19
CA LEU A 52 7.87 2.15 -6.74
C LEU A 52 7.52 3.27 -7.72
N GLU A 53 8.53 4.00 -8.22
CA GLU A 53 8.29 5.05 -9.20
C GLU A 53 7.67 4.48 -10.48
N SER A 54 8.18 3.35 -10.96
CA SER A 54 7.63 2.69 -12.14
C SER A 54 6.18 2.26 -11.91
N LEU A 55 5.90 1.72 -10.74
CA LEU A 55 4.53 1.31 -10.41
C LEU A 55 3.60 2.51 -10.32
N LYS A 56 4.07 3.59 -9.72
CA LYS A 56 3.29 4.83 -9.67
C LYS A 56 2.92 5.30 -11.07
N GLU A 57 3.87 5.32 -11.99
CA GLU A 57 3.62 5.74 -13.36
C GLU A 57 2.58 4.85 -14.03
N GLU A 58 2.69 3.53 -13.83
CA GLU A 58 1.71 2.59 -14.36
C GLU A 58 0.32 2.88 -13.80
N LEU A 59 0.21 3.05 -12.49
CA LEU A 59 -1.08 3.29 -11.86
C LEU A 59 -1.71 4.61 -12.30
N MET A 60 -0.91 5.62 -12.58
CA MET A 60 -1.41 6.90 -13.06
C MET A 60 -2.04 6.83 -14.45
N THR A 61 -1.76 5.77 -15.21
CA THR A 61 -2.44 5.56 -16.49
C THR A 61 -3.79 4.89 -16.32
N VAL A 62 -4.05 4.30 -15.15
CA VAL A 62 -5.29 3.56 -14.88
C VAL A 62 -6.35 4.44 -14.23
N GLY A 63 -5.93 5.36 -13.38
CA GLY A 63 -6.86 6.22 -12.67
C GLY A 63 -6.22 7.51 -12.20
N ILE A 64 -7.04 8.40 -11.67
CA ILE A 64 -6.61 9.73 -11.24
C ILE A 64 -6.68 9.81 -9.72
N VAL A 65 -5.54 9.63 -9.08
CA VAL A 65 -5.41 9.71 -7.62
C VAL A 65 -4.01 10.27 -7.34
N LYS A 66 -3.89 11.08 -6.32
CA LYS A 66 -2.57 11.54 -5.89
C LYS A 66 -1.83 10.37 -5.25
N ILE A 67 -0.66 10.04 -5.79
CA ILE A 67 0.14 8.91 -5.32
C ILE A 67 1.49 9.39 -4.82
N THR A 68 1.85 8.99 -3.60
CA THR A 68 3.18 9.23 -3.06
C THR A 68 3.86 7.88 -2.85
N PRO A 69 4.94 7.59 -3.58
CA PRO A 69 5.71 6.38 -3.33
C PRO A 69 6.60 6.57 -2.11
N LEU A 70 6.68 5.56 -1.28
CA LEU A 70 7.49 5.62 -0.07
C LEU A 70 8.10 4.26 0.22
N ALA A 71 9.43 4.18 0.10
CA ALA A 71 10.19 2.99 0.46
C ALA A 71 10.85 3.22 1.82
N GLU A 72 10.71 2.26 2.71
CA GLU A 72 11.29 2.36 4.05
C GLU A 72 12.09 1.12 4.39
N GLN A 73 13.16 1.30 5.14
CA GLN A 73 13.96 0.20 5.63
C GLN A 73 13.42 -0.30 6.96
N GLY A 74 13.29 -1.62 7.09
CA GLY A 74 12.86 -2.21 8.35
C GLY A 74 12.87 -3.73 8.27
N SER A 75 12.91 -4.37 9.42
CA SER A 75 12.89 -5.83 9.52
C SER A 75 11.51 -6.37 9.87
N ASP A 76 10.63 -5.54 10.35
CA ASP A 76 9.28 -5.93 10.73
C ASP A 76 8.28 -5.10 9.93
N PHE A 77 7.78 -5.72 8.86
CA PHE A 77 6.84 -5.08 7.96
C PHE A 77 5.62 -4.51 8.69
N ARG A 78 5.05 -5.29 9.59
CA ARG A 78 3.84 -4.89 10.29
C ARG A 78 4.06 -3.66 11.17
N ALA A 79 5.18 -3.64 11.89
CA ALA A 79 5.51 -2.52 12.74
C ALA A 79 5.75 -1.25 11.93
N VAL A 80 6.45 -1.37 10.80
CA VAL A 80 6.69 -0.23 9.91
C VAL A 80 5.37 0.29 9.35
N LEU A 81 4.50 -0.60 8.92
CA LEU A 81 3.20 -0.24 8.38
C LEU A 81 2.32 0.46 9.41
N GLU A 82 2.28 -0.06 10.63
CA GLU A 82 1.48 0.54 11.70
C GLU A 82 1.98 1.94 12.05
N LYS A 83 3.29 2.11 12.11
CA LYS A 83 3.89 3.41 12.39
C LYS A 83 3.54 4.41 11.30
N LEU A 84 3.63 3.98 10.05
CA LEU A 84 3.29 4.83 8.91
C LEU A 84 1.81 5.23 8.96
N ALA A 85 0.94 4.29 9.27
CA ALA A 85 -0.48 4.54 9.34
C ALA A 85 -0.81 5.59 10.41
N ARG A 86 -0.17 5.50 11.56
CA ARG A 86 -0.37 6.49 12.62
C ARG A 86 0.19 7.85 12.24
N LEU A 87 1.37 7.87 11.66
CA LEU A 87 2.04 9.11 11.31
C LEU A 87 1.25 9.93 10.31
N HIS A 88 0.65 9.26 9.33
CA HIS A 88 -0.12 9.90 8.28
C HIS A 88 -1.63 9.92 8.55
N GLN A 89 -2.04 9.42 9.70
CA GLN A 89 -3.46 9.33 10.05
C GLN A 89 -4.26 8.65 8.94
N ALA A 90 -3.75 7.51 8.49
CA ALA A 90 -4.36 6.78 7.39
C ALA A 90 -5.75 6.26 7.77
N ASP A 91 -6.67 6.38 6.84
CA ASP A 91 -8.04 5.94 7.04
C ASP A 91 -8.24 4.51 6.60
N LEU A 92 -7.41 4.03 5.69
CA LEU A 92 -7.61 2.73 5.06
C LEU A 92 -6.29 2.15 4.60
N ILE A 93 -6.15 0.85 4.72
CA ILE A 93 -5.03 0.11 4.14
C ILE A 93 -5.63 -0.92 3.19
N ILE A 94 -5.19 -0.90 1.95
CA ILE A 94 -5.60 -1.88 0.95
C ILE A 94 -4.38 -2.72 0.59
N MET A 95 -4.43 -4.01 0.87
CA MET A 95 -3.30 -4.87 0.56
C MET A 95 -3.76 -6.21 0.01
N GLY A 96 -2.91 -6.79 -0.82
CA GLY A 96 -3.15 -8.12 -1.34
C GLY A 96 -2.60 -9.16 -0.39
N ILE A 97 -3.33 -10.24 -0.24
CA ILE A 97 -2.86 -11.40 0.52
C ILE A 97 -2.99 -12.63 -0.34
N THR A 98 -2.12 -13.59 -0.12
CA THR A 98 -2.25 -14.88 -0.79
C THR A 98 -3.25 -15.73 -0.04
N GLY A 99 -3.89 -16.66 -0.73
CA GLY A 99 -4.90 -17.50 -0.12
C GLY A 99 -4.42 -18.37 1.03
N ARG A 100 -3.13 -18.42 1.24
CA ARG A 100 -2.54 -19.18 2.34
C ARG A 100 -2.46 -18.42 3.63
N THR A 101 -2.54 -17.12 3.55
CA THR A 101 -2.41 -16.32 4.75
C THR A 101 -3.78 -16.15 5.33
N SER A 102 -3.98 -16.75 6.43
CA SER A 102 -5.22 -16.57 7.17
C SER A 102 -5.18 -15.29 7.98
N ILE A 103 -4.51 -14.30 7.48
CA ILE A 103 -4.58 -13.01 8.10
C ILE A 103 -5.93 -12.45 7.74
N GLY A 104 -6.92 -12.95 8.32
CA GLY A 104 -8.25 -12.49 8.04
C GLY A 104 -8.35 -10.98 7.99
N GLN A 105 -9.49 -10.49 7.68
CA GLN A 105 -9.76 -9.09 7.65
C GLN A 105 -9.50 -8.48 9.00
N THR A 106 -8.34 -7.93 9.15
CA THR A 106 -7.96 -7.37 10.42
C THR A 106 -8.22 -5.89 10.38
N ILE A 107 -9.08 -5.48 11.22
CA ILE A 107 -9.22 -4.08 11.49
C ILE A 107 -8.01 -3.73 12.31
N ILE A 108 -7.16 -2.90 11.77
CA ILE A 108 -5.96 -2.53 12.45
C ILE A 108 -6.14 -1.20 13.14
N GLY A 109 -5.80 -1.23 14.38
CA GLY A 109 -5.60 -0.04 15.12
C GLY A 109 -6.85 0.63 15.56
N SER A 110 -6.79 1.91 15.57
CA SER A 110 -7.77 2.74 16.19
C SER A 110 -9.03 2.83 15.38
N ASN A 111 -9.95 3.49 15.91
CA ASN A 111 -11.30 3.68 15.48
C ASN A 111 -11.53 3.94 14.00
N THR A 112 -10.53 4.29 13.26
CA THR A 112 -10.72 4.74 11.89
C THR A 112 -9.93 3.94 10.86
N LEU A 113 -9.00 3.10 11.30
CA LEU A 113 -8.16 2.38 10.37
C LEU A 113 -8.77 1.01 10.06
N LYS A 114 -9.05 0.78 8.79
CA LYS A 114 -9.56 -0.50 8.32
C LYS A 114 -8.61 -1.08 7.29
N MET A 115 -8.41 -2.38 7.34
CA MET A 115 -7.64 -3.08 6.35
C MET A 115 -8.59 -3.79 5.40
N VAL A 116 -8.44 -3.52 4.12
CA VAL A 116 -9.18 -4.21 3.07
C VAL A 116 -8.23 -5.17 2.40
N GLU A 117 -8.61 -6.42 2.34
CA GLU A 117 -7.80 -7.46 1.74
C GLU A 117 -8.34 -7.81 0.37
N GLN A 118 -7.42 -7.89 -0.61
CA GLN A 118 -7.73 -8.38 -1.93
C GLN A 118 -7.25 -9.81 -2.02
N LYS A 119 -8.15 -10.76 -1.99
CA LYS A 119 -7.79 -12.16 -2.12
C LYS A 119 -7.57 -12.53 -3.57
N VAL A 120 -6.45 -13.20 -3.81
CA VAL A 120 -6.16 -13.78 -5.11
C VAL A 120 -6.25 -15.28 -4.96
N CYS A 121 -7.15 -15.87 -5.66
CA CYS A 121 -7.34 -17.32 -5.64
C CYS A 121 -6.38 -18.00 -6.59
#